data_c84a940073e76221c60d5f41438a7ee3
#
_entry.id   c84a940073e76221c60d5f41438a7ee3
#
_cell.length_a   1.000
_cell.length_b   1.000
_cell.length_c   1.000
_cell.angle_alpha   90.00
_cell.angle_beta   90.00
_cell.angle_gamma   90.00
#
_symmetry.space_group_name_H-M   'P 1'
#
loop_
_entity.id
_entity.type
_entity.pdbx_description
1 polymer ?
#
loop_
_entity_poly.entity_id
_entity_poly.type
_entity_poly.pdbx_seq_one_letter_code
_entity_poly.pdbx_strand_id
1 'polypeptide(L)'
;MTNLEQFYLTEQHQLFRKTLRDFLDKEVVPFVDQWEIDQQVPKEIFLKFGEMGFFGLTQEEKYGGSNLDFWYDVIFIEEVSKSNSGGFGASISAHPYLSLSHLKHEASEALKEKYLPKAISGEWHGALA
;
A
#
# COMPACT_ATOMS: atom_id res chain seq x y z
N MET A 1 21.69 3.90 -2.33
CA MET A 1 21.44 2.55 -2.89
C MET A 1 22.57 1.62 -2.50
N THR A 2 22.27 0.44 -1.95
CA THR A 2 23.28 -0.59 -1.69
C THR A 2 23.71 -1.24 -3.01
N ASN A 3 24.87 -1.90 -3.04
CA ASN A 3 25.34 -2.61 -4.24
C ASN A 3 24.35 -3.71 -4.70
N LEU A 4 23.60 -4.30 -3.78
CA LEU A 4 22.56 -5.31 -4.08
C LEU A 4 21.34 -4.67 -4.79
N GLU A 5 20.88 -3.52 -4.33
CA GLU A 5 19.73 -2.82 -4.92
C GLU A 5 19.98 -2.45 -6.39
N GLN A 6 21.22 -2.16 -6.77
CA GLN A 6 21.57 -1.84 -8.15
C GLN A 6 21.31 -3.00 -9.13
N PHE A 7 21.27 -4.24 -8.65
CA PHE A 7 21.00 -5.40 -9.50
C PHE A 7 19.49 -5.64 -9.74
N TYR A 8 18.64 -5.19 -8.81
CA TYR A 8 17.21 -5.52 -8.82
C TYR A 8 16.31 -4.32 -9.09
N LEU A 9 16.76 -3.12 -8.70
CA LEU A 9 15.93 -1.92 -8.79
C LEU A 9 16.37 -1.02 -9.95
N THR A 10 15.39 -0.63 -10.77
CA THR A 10 15.57 0.32 -11.85
C THR A 10 15.47 1.77 -11.35
N GLU A 11 15.75 2.74 -12.22
CA GLU A 11 15.51 4.18 -11.93
C GLU A 11 14.05 4.45 -11.61
N GLN A 12 13.11 3.76 -12.26
CA GLN A 12 11.68 3.89 -11.99
C GLN A 12 11.32 3.41 -10.56
N HIS A 13 11.89 2.30 -10.12
CA HIS A 13 11.75 1.83 -8.74
C HIS A 13 12.27 2.87 -7.74
N GLN A 14 13.43 3.48 -8.00
CA GLN A 14 14.00 4.50 -7.12
C GLN A 14 13.16 5.79 -7.10
N LEU A 15 12.59 6.19 -8.22
CA LEU A 15 11.67 7.32 -8.29
C LEU A 15 10.40 7.05 -7.47
N PHE A 16 9.86 5.84 -7.58
CA PHE A 16 8.72 5.41 -6.76
C PHE A 16 9.06 5.46 -5.26
N ARG A 17 10.23 4.92 -4.86
CA ARG A 17 10.71 4.97 -3.47
C ARG A 17 10.73 6.40 -2.95
N LYS A 18 11.29 7.32 -3.73
CA LYS A 18 11.35 8.73 -3.36
C LYS A 18 9.95 9.33 -3.21
N THR A 19 9.08 9.11 -4.17
CA THR A 19 7.69 9.60 -4.15
C THR A 19 6.94 9.11 -2.92
N LEU A 20 7.05 7.82 -2.63
CA LEU A 20 6.43 7.21 -1.45
C LEU A 20 7.02 7.78 -0.15
N ARG A 21 8.34 7.94 -0.07
CA ARG A 21 9.01 8.52 1.10
C ARG A 21 8.54 9.95 1.35
N ASP A 22 8.53 10.79 0.31
CA ASP A 22 8.05 12.17 0.42
C ASP A 22 6.59 12.23 0.89
N PHE A 23 5.74 11.32 0.39
CA PHE A 23 4.35 11.20 0.84
C PHE A 23 4.25 10.79 2.32
N LEU A 24 4.98 9.76 2.73
CA LEU A 24 4.97 9.28 4.12
C LEU A 24 5.48 10.34 5.10
N ASP A 25 6.55 11.03 4.75
CA ASP A 25 7.13 12.09 5.59
C ASP A 25 6.18 13.28 5.78
N LYS A 26 5.32 13.54 4.80
CA LYS A 26 4.34 14.63 4.86
C LYS A 26 3.03 14.22 5.52
N GLU A 27 2.47 13.08 5.12
CA GLU A 27 1.09 12.70 5.42
C GLU A 27 0.96 11.71 6.58
N VAL A 28 2.04 11.08 7.00
CA VAL A 28 2.01 9.98 7.98
C VAL A 28 2.91 10.27 9.19
N VAL A 29 4.20 10.43 8.97
CA VAL A 29 5.19 10.52 10.06
C VAL A 29 4.86 11.59 11.10
N PRO A 30 4.41 12.79 10.75
CA PRO A 30 4.06 13.81 11.75
C PRO A 30 2.86 13.47 12.63
N PHE A 31 2.05 12.47 12.24
CA PHE A 31 0.78 12.16 12.89
C PHE A 31 0.74 10.81 13.60
N VAL A 32 1.72 9.93 13.38
CA VAL A 32 1.68 8.55 13.88
C VAL A 32 1.61 8.45 15.40
N ASP A 33 2.28 9.33 16.13
CA ASP A 33 2.24 9.32 17.59
C ASP A 33 0.81 9.59 18.11
N GLN A 34 0.10 10.51 17.47
CA GLN A 34 -1.29 10.78 17.83
C GLN A 34 -2.21 9.60 17.47
N TRP A 35 -1.99 8.96 16.33
CA TRP A 35 -2.76 7.77 15.93
C TRP A 35 -2.54 6.58 16.88
N GLU A 36 -1.34 6.43 17.42
CA GLU A 36 -1.07 5.42 18.46
C GLU A 36 -1.86 5.71 19.75
N ILE A 37 -1.91 7.00 20.16
CA ILE A 37 -2.72 7.41 21.31
C ILE A 37 -4.21 7.17 21.07
N ASP A 38 -4.70 7.54 19.89
CA ASP A 38 -6.10 7.40 19.49
C ASP A 38 -6.48 5.94 19.20
N GLN A 39 -5.51 5.04 19.09
CA GLN A 39 -5.66 3.62 18.70
C GLN A 39 -6.40 3.45 17.37
N GLN A 40 -6.19 4.39 16.46
CA GLN A 40 -6.86 4.40 15.16
C GLN A 40 -6.05 5.13 14.09
N VAL A 41 -5.91 4.50 12.91
CA VAL A 41 -5.48 5.18 11.70
C VAL A 41 -6.69 5.81 11.04
N PRO A 42 -6.67 7.13 10.72
CA PRO A 42 -7.82 7.79 10.08
C PRO A 42 -8.18 7.19 8.71
N LYS A 43 -9.47 7.10 8.43
CA LYS A 43 -9.98 6.62 7.13
C LYS A 43 -9.46 7.44 5.94
N GLU A 44 -9.26 8.72 6.16
CA GLU A 44 -8.75 9.66 5.15
C GLU A 44 -7.35 9.26 4.64
N ILE A 45 -6.55 8.61 5.47
CA ILE A 45 -5.24 8.09 5.07
C ILE A 45 -5.38 6.95 4.06
N PHE A 46 -6.33 6.04 4.26
CA PHE A 46 -6.62 4.99 3.28
C PHE A 46 -7.07 5.56 1.94
N LEU A 47 -7.90 6.60 1.94
CA LEU A 47 -8.30 7.29 0.71
C LEU A 47 -7.10 7.92 0.00
N LYS A 48 -6.21 8.59 0.73
CA LYS A 48 -4.98 9.18 0.16
C LYS A 48 -4.06 8.12 -0.44
N PHE A 49 -3.87 7.00 0.25
CA PHE A 49 -3.09 5.87 -0.29
C PHE A 49 -3.72 5.30 -1.57
N GLY A 50 -5.04 5.17 -1.59
CA GLY A 50 -5.79 4.74 -2.77
C GLY A 50 -5.64 5.71 -3.95
N GLU A 51 -5.78 7.01 -3.72
CA GLU A 51 -5.60 8.05 -4.73
C GLU A 51 -4.19 8.06 -5.33
N MET A 52 -3.18 7.79 -4.52
CA MET A 52 -1.79 7.67 -4.98
C MET A 52 -1.50 6.35 -5.71
N GLY A 53 -2.44 5.42 -5.76
CA GLY A 53 -2.28 4.11 -6.38
C GLY A 53 -1.51 3.09 -5.55
N PHE A 54 -1.25 3.37 -4.28
CA PHE A 54 -0.39 2.53 -3.43
C PHE A 54 -1.01 1.19 -3.05
N PHE A 55 -2.34 1.05 -3.09
CA PHE A 55 -3.02 -0.23 -2.80
C PHE A 55 -3.17 -1.14 -4.01
N GLY A 56 -2.88 -0.66 -5.19
CA GLY A 56 -3.04 -1.40 -6.43
C GLY A 56 -1.76 -1.54 -7.26
N LEU A 57 -0.58 -1.44 -6.65
CA LEU A 57 0.71 -1.45 -7.36
C LEU A 57 0.83 -2.64 -8.31
N THR A 58 0.56 -3.84 -7.83
CA THR A 58 0.66 -5.09 -8.59
C THR A 58 -0.69 -5.69 -8.98
N GLN A 59 -1.79 -4.98 -8.75
CA GLN A 59 -3.13 -5.37 -9.17
C GLN A 59 -3.36 -5.06 -10.66
N GLU A 60 -4.29 -5.80 -11.27
CA GLU A 60 -4.62 -5.62 -12.68
C GLU A 60 -5.28 -4.26 -12.95
N GLU A 61 -4.97 -3.67 -14.11
CA GLU A 61 -5.53 -2.37 -14.51
C GLU A 61 -7.05 -2.35 -14.61
N LYS A 62 -7.67 -3.47 -15.00
CA LYS A 62 -9.12 -3.58 -15.08
C LYS A 62 -9.86 -3.37 -13.75
N TYR A 63 -9.17 -3.51 -12.61
CA TYR A 63 -9.70 -3.26 -11.28
C TYR A 63 -9.22 -1.92 -10.68
N GLY A 64 -8.47 -1.14 -11.45
CA GLY A 64 -7.91 0.13 -10.98
C GLY A 64 -6.47 0.03 -10.50
N GLY A 65 -5.82 -1.12 -10.68
CA GLY A 65 -4.41 -1.33 -10.35
C GLY A 65 -3.46 -0.78 -11.41
N SER A 66 -2.17 -0.79 -11.11
CA SER A 66 -1.10 -0.29 -11.99
C SER A 66 -0.33 -1.40 -12.71
N ASN A 67 -0.60 -2.66 -12.39
CA ASN A 67 0.03 -3.84 -12.99
C ASN A 67 1.57 -3.77 -13.02
N LEU A 68 2.16 -3.26 -11.96
CA LEU A 68 3.60 -3.13 -11.80
C LEU A 68 4.22 -4.45 -11.31
N ASP A 69 5.54 -4.53 -11.36
CA ASP A 69 6.25 -5.71 -10.91
C ASP A 69 6.34 -5.80 -9.36
N PHE A 70 6.73 -6.97 -8.88
CA PHE A 70 6.85 -7.31 -7.46
C PHE A 70 7.74 -6.34 -6.64
N TRP A 71 8.75 -5.73 -7.25
CA TRP A 71 9.67 -4.85 -6.52
C TRP A 71 9.01 -3.59 -5.99
N TYR A 72 7.91 -3.13 -6.61
CA TYR A 72 7.12 -2.02 -6.09
C TYR A 72 6.47 -2.36 -4.75
N ASP A 73 5.97 -3.59 -4.59
CA ASP A 73 5.43 -4.05 -3.30
C ASP A 73 6.52 -4.15 -2.22
N VAL A 74 7.71 -4.63 -2.58
CA VAL A 74 8.87 -4.68 -1.66
C VAL A 74 9.22 -3.28 -1.17
N ILE A 75 9.35 -2.32 -2.09
CA ILE A 75 9.66 -0.93 -1.75
C ILE A 75 8.58 -0.33 -0.85
N PHE A 76 7.31 -0.59 -1.16
CA PHE A 76 6.19 -0.12 -0.34
C PHE A 76 6.31 -0.59 1.11
N ILE A 77 6.52 -1.88 1.32
CA ILE A 77 6.65 -2.47 2.66
C ILE A 77 7.87 -1.89 3.39
N GLU A 78 9.01 -1.78 2.72
CA GLU A 78 10.23 -1.20 3.30
C GLU A 78 10.01 0.24 3.76
N GLU A 79 9.43 1.08 2.90
CA GLU A 79 9.25 2.50 3.21
C GLU A 79 8.18 2.72 4.29
N VAL A 80 7.06 1.99 4.25
CA VAL A 80 6.02 2.03 5.29
C VAL A 80 6.58 1.61 6.65
N SER A 81 7.45 0.60 6.70
CA SER A 81 8.04 0.15 7.97
C SER A 81 8.95 1.18 8.64
N LYS A 82 9.41 2.19 7.91
CA LYS A 82 10.22 3.31 8.45
C LYS A 82 9.36 4.45 9.04
N SER A 83 8.06 4.31 9.11
CA SER A 83 7.15 5.36 9.59
C SER A 83 7.10 5.52 11.11
N ASN A 84 7.90 4.78 11.87
CA ASN A 84 8.01 4.81 13.33
C ASN A 84 6.73 4.38 14.08
N SER A 85 5.82 3.67 13.43
CA SER A 85 4.60 3.14 14.04
C SER A 85 4.33 1.73 13.54
N GLY A 86 4.43 0.75 14.44
CA GLY A 86 4.09 -0.65 14.14
C GLY A 86 2.59 -0.82 13.86
N GLY A 87 1.75 -0.09 14.58
CA GLY A 87 0.30 -0.10 14.39
C GLY A 87 -0.12 0.41 13.01
N PHE A 88 0.43 1.55 12.60
CA PHE A 88 0.21 2.07 11.25
C PHE A 88 0.72 1.10 10.18
N GLY A 89 1.97 0.64 10.31
CA GLY A 89 2.57 -0.30 9.36
C GLY A 89 1.75 -1.57 9.17
N ALA A 90 1.28 -2.14 10.28
CA ALA A 90 0.42 -3.33 10.24
C ALA A 90 -0.93 -3.04 9.56
N SER A 91 -1.59 -1.95 9.94
CA SER A 91 -2.91 -1.58 9.39
C SER A 91 -2.86 -1.32 7.89
N ILE A 92 -1.89 -0.52 7.44
CA ILE A 92 -1.80 -0.11 6.03
C ILE A 92 -1.31 -1.26 5.13
N SER A 93 -0.54 -2.21 5.65
CA SER A 93 -0.04 -3.36 4.91
C SER A 93 -1.02 -4.53 4.91
N ALA A 94 -1.82 -4.72 5.96
CA ALA A 94 -2.82 -5.78 6.03
C ALA A 94 -3.87 -5.65 4.92
N HIS A 95 -4.27 -4.45 4.57
CA HIS A 95 -5.24 -4.20 3.52
C HIS A 95 -4.77 -4.74 2.15
N PRO A 96 -3.65 -4.29 1.54
CA PRO A 96 -3.24 -4.78 0.23
C PRO A 96 -2.64 -6.19 0.26
N TYR A 97 -1.94 -6.59 1.31
CA TYR A 97 -1.12 -7.80 1.29
C TYR A 97 -1.70 -9.00 2.02
N LEU A 98 -2.63 -8.82 2.95
CA LEU A 98 -3.35 -9.92 3.56
C LEU A 98 -4.72 -10.12 2.91
N SER A 99 -5.57 -9.08 2.86
CA SER A 99 -6.93 -9.26 2.36
C SER A 99 -7.02 -9.23 0.84
N LEU A 100 -6.46 -8.23 0.16
CA LEU A 100 -6.57 -8.11 -1.29
C LEU A 100 -5.78 -9.18 -2.05
N SER A 101 -4.71 -9.71 -1.48
CA SER A 101 -3.98 -10.82 -2.09
C SER A 101 -4.83 -12.09 -2.20
N HIS A 102 -5.67 -12.38 -1.21
CA HIS A 102 -6.61 -13.50 -1.29
C HIS A 102 -7.66 -13.28 -2.39
N LEU A 103 -8.22 -12.08 -2.48
CA LEU A 103 -9.14 -11.74 -3.57
C LEU A 103 -8.47 -11.92 -4.94
N LYS A 104 -7.25 -11.43 -5.09
CA LYS A 104 -6.48 -11.52 -6.34
C LYS A 104 -6.27 -12.95 -6.80
N HIS A 105 -5.91 -13.85 -5.89
CA HIS A 105 -5.47 -15.20 -6.23
C HIS A 105 -6.59 -16.25 -6.18
N GLU A 106 -7.58 -16.09 -5.29
CA GLU A 106 -8.54 -17.12 -4.97
C GLU A 106 -10.00 -16.78 -5.34
N ALA A 107 -10.33 -15.50 -5.53
CA ALA A 107 -11.69 -15.08 -5.78
C ALA A 107 -12.14 -15.30 -7.23
N SER A 108 -13.44 -15.51 -7.42
CA SER A 108 -14.07 -15.50 -8.75
C SER A 108 -14.01 -14.11 -9.38
N GLU A 109 -14.12 -14.02 -10.72
CA GLU A 109 -14.16 -12.72 -11.40
C GLU A 109 -15.28 -11.82 -10.85
N ALA A 110 -16.45 -12.37 -10.57
CA ALA A 110 -17.56 -11.60 -10.01
C ALA A 110 -17.22 -10.97 -8.64
N LEU A 111 -16.51 -11.69 -7.78
CA LEU A 111 -16.04 -11.15 -6.50
C LEU A 111 -14.93 -10.11 -6.67
N LYS A 112 -14.00 -10.33 -7.58
CA LYS A 112 -12.95 -9.36 -7.90
C LYS A 112 -13.54 -8.05 -8.41
N GLU A 113 -14.46 -8.12 -9.37
CA GLU A 113 -15.16 -6.94 -9.92
C GLU A 113 -15.96 -6.18 -8.86
N LYS A 114 -16.54 -6.89 -7.91
CA LYS A 114 -17.33 -6.30 -6.84
C LYS A 114 -16.46 -5.58 -5.79
N TYR A 115 -15.34 -6.17 -5.38
CA TYR A 115 -14.59 -5.73 -4.21
C TYR A 115 -13.28 -5.00 -4.54
N LEU A 116 -12.52 -5.42 -5.55
CA LEU A 116 -11.19 -4.88 -5.81
C LEU A 116 -11.20 -3.39 -6.16
N PRO A 117 -12.07 -2.86 -7.05
CA PRO A 117 -12.02 -1.45 -7.40
C PRO A 117 -12.14 -0.52 -6.20
N LYS A 118 -13.09 -0.78 -5.30
CA LYS A 118 -13.30 0.04 -4.10
C LYS A 118 -12.26 -0.18 -3.01
N ALA A 119 -11.70 -1.37 -2.94
CA ALA A 119 -10.61 -1.67 -2.03
C ALA A 119 -9.30 -1.01 -2.51
N ILE A 120 -9.00 -1.05 -3.80
CA ILE A 120 -7.83 -0.40 -4.39
C ILE A 120 -7.92 1.12 -4.27
N SER A 121 -9.11 1.70 -4.40
CA SER A 121 -9.33 3.15 -4.19
C SER A 121 -9.23 3.59 -2.72
N GLY A 122 -9.21 2.66 -1.78
CA GLY A 122 -9.18 2.96 -0.35
C GLY A 122 -10.55 3.25 0.26
N GLU A 123 -11.64 3.19 -0.51
CA GLU A 123 -13.00 3.39 0.01
C GLU A 123 -13.42 2.25 0.95
N TRP A 124 -13.07 1.02 0.61
CA TRP A 124 -13.34 -0.16 1.42
C TRP A 124 -12.04 -0.72 1.99
N HIS A 125 -12.07 -1.11 3.25
CA HIS A 125 -10.92 -1.68 3.92
C HIS A 125 -11.10 -3.20 4.05
N GLY A 126 -10.09 -3.93 3.60
CA GLY A 126 -10.05 -5.36 3.78
C GLY A 126 -9.38 -5.75 5.09
N ALA A 127 -9.85 -6.83 5.66
CA ALA A 127 -9.24 -7.47 6.82
C ALA A 127 -9.28 -8.99 6.66
N LEU A 128 -8.34 -9.66 7.29
CA LEU A 128 -8.29 -11.12 7.36
C LEU A 128 -8.92 -11.58 8.67
N ALA A 129 -9.96 -12.40 8.56
CA ALA A 129 -10.62 -13.00 9.72
C ALA A 129 -10.28 -14.49 9.84
#